data_ad1bb1b53a8dfee50d1d682eb2cad445
#
_entry.id   ad1bb1b53a8dfee50d1d682eb2cad445
#
_cell.length_a   1.000
_cell.length_b   1.000
_cell.length_c   1.000
_cell.angle_alpha   90.00
_cell.angle_beta   90.00
_cell.angle_gamma   90.00
#
_symmetry.space_group_name_H-M   'P 1'
#
loop_
_entity.id
_entity.type
_entity.pdbx_description
1 polymer ?
#
loop_
_entity_poly.entity_id
_entity_poly.type
_entity_poly.pdbx_seq_one_letter_code
_entity_poly.pdbx_strand_id
1 'polypeptide(L)'
;GTDEVIVPKFALKSDVLFDEVRAGGRIPLIIGRGLTGRARESLGLPPSTLFKTLPAPDVKVKGYTLAQKLVGKACGKAGVVPGEYCEPAMGTVGSQDTTGPMTRDELKDLACLGFSADLVMQSFCHTAAYPKPVDVTTHRTLPKFIAERGGVALRPGDGIIHS
;
A
#
# COMPACT_ATOMS: atom_id res chain seq x y z
N GLY A 1 1.75 -22.89 35.53
CA GLY A 1 0.97 -22.79 34.32
C GLY A 1 0.97 -24.16 33.65
N THR A 2 -0.17 -24.64 33.22
CA THR A 2 -0.28 -25.86 32.41
C THR A 2 0.13 -25.52 30.99
N ASP A 3 1.05 -26.28 30.38
CA ASP A 3 1.47 -26.18 28.96
C ASP A 3 0.34 -26.72 28.04
N GLU A 4 -0.87 -26.24 28.24
CA GLU A 4 -2.00 -26.60 27.41
C GLU A 4 -1.95 -25.84 26.11
N VAL A 5 -1.87 -26.55 25.00
CA VAL A 5 -1.90 -25.95 23.67
C VAL A 5 -3.32 -25.49 23.37
N ILE A 6 -3.59 -24.20 23.58
CA ILE A 6 -4.91 -23.59 23.40
C ILE A 6 -5.30 -23.48 21.94
N VAL A 7 -4.32 -23.36 21.05
CA VAL A 7 -4.53 -23.23 19.61
C VAL A 7 -3.90 -24.40 18.86
N PRO A 8 -4.64 -25.15 18.05
CA PRO A 8 -4.07 -26.22 17.25
C PRO A 8 -3.03 -25.69 16.27
N LYS A 9 -2.05 -26.50 15.90
CA LYS A 9 -1.07 -26.16 14.87
C LYS A 9 -1.81 -25.78 13.57
N PHE A 10 -1.45 -24.66 13.01
CA PHE A 10 -1.95 -24.22 11.72
C PHE A 10 -0.77 -23.84 10.81
N ALA A 11 -0.98 -23.84 9.51
CA ALA A 11 -0.02 -23.38 8.52
C ALA A 11 -0.58 -22.18 7.79
N LEU A 12 0.24 -21.14 7.59
CA LEU A 12 -0.10 -20.04 6.71
C LEU A 12 -0.07 -20.54 5.26
N LYS A 13 -1.14 -20.26 4.50
CA LYS A 13 -1.28 -20.71 3.11
C LYS A 13 -0.44 -19.89 2.12
N SER A 14 0.13 -18.76 2.55
CA SER A 14 0.86 -17.84 1.73
C SER A 14 2.21 -17.49 2.36
N ASP A 15 3.28 -17.69 1.61
CA ASP A 15 4.63 -17.30 2.02
C ASP A 15 4.78 -15.78 2.18
N VAL A 16 4.04 -15.00 1.39
CA VAL A 16 4.00 -13.53 1.50
C VAL A 16 3.38 -13.12 2.84
N LEU A 17 2.30 -13.76 3.25
CA LEU A 17 1.68 -13.52 4.55
C LEU A 17 2.62 -13.93 5.70
N PHE A 18 3.40 -14.98 5.50
CA PHE A 18 4.40 -15.41 6.48
C PHE A 18 5.50 -14.35 6.67
N ASP A 19 5.97 -13.71 5.61
CA ASP A 19 6.92 -12.62 5.70
C ASP A 19 6.32 -11.39 6.43
N GLU A 20 5.03 -11.09 6.22
CA GLU A 20 4.33 -10.02 6.94
C GLU A 20 4.28 -10.30 8.46
N VAL A 21 3.95 -11.52 8.84
CA VAL A 21 3.93 -11.95 10.25
C VAL A 21 5.35 -11.87 10.86
N ARG A 22 6.35 -12.36 10.16
CA ARG A 22 7.76 -12.30 10.62
C ARG A 22 8.27 -10.88 10.80
N ALA A 23 7.85 -9.98 9.96
CA ALA A 23 8.23 -8.57 10.03
C ALA A 23 7.52 -7.81 11.16
N GLY A 24 6.46 -8.38 11.75
CA GLY A 24 5.63 -7.71 12.75
C GLY A 24 4.53 -6.84 12.15
N GLY A 25 4.19 -7.05 10.86
CA GLY A 25 3.11 -6.40 10.15
C GLY A 25 3.50 -5.90 8.76
N ARG A 26 2.51 -5.40 8.03
CA ARG A 26 2.68 -4.92 6.65
C ARG A 26 3.65 -3.75 6.54
N ILE A 27 3.54 -2.75 7.41
CA ILE A 27 4.36 -1.54 7.34
C ILE A 27 5.85 -1.85 7.60
N PRO A 28 6.24 -2.57 8.67
CA PRO A 28 7.61 -3.02 8.85
C PRO A 28 8.16 -3.84 7.68
N LEU A 29 7.33 -4.69 7.05
CA LEU A 29 7.72 -5.46 5.87
C LEU A 29 8.04 -4.55 4.68
N ILE A 30 7.18 -3.56 4.38
CA ILE A 30 7.40 -2.61 3.28
C ILE A 30 8.69 -1.82 3.50
N ILE A 31 8.90 -1.29 4.71
CA ILE A 31 10.11 -0.56 5.07
C ILE A 31 11.34 -1.45 4.90
N GLY A 32 11.34 -2.63 5.49
CA GLY A 32 12.45 -3.56 5.45
C GLY A 32 12.82 -4.00 4.03
N ARG A 33 11.83 -4.31 3.20
CA ARG A 33 12.04 -4.66 1.77
C ARG A 33 12.63 -3.48 1.00
N GLY A 34 12.06 -2.29 1.15
CA GLY A 34 12.53 -1.08 0.45
C GLY A 34 13.94 -0.69 0.83
N LEU A 35 14.28 -0.70 2.12
CA LEU A 35 15.62 -0.39 2.61
C LEU A 35 16.64 -1.44 2.18
N THR A 36 16.31 -2.73 2.29
CA THR A 36 17.15 -3.84 1.86
C THR A 36 17.45 -3.76 0.36
N GLY A 37 16.43 -3.49 -0.46
CA GLY A 37 16.58 -3.34 -1.91
C GLY A 37 17.58 -2.22 -2.26
N ARG A 38 17.36 -1.02 -1.74
CA ARG A 38 18.23 0.15 -1.99
C ARG A 38 19.65 -0.05 -1.49
N ALA A 39 19.82 -0.63 -0.30
CA ALA A 39 21.14 -0.91 0.23
C ALA A 39 21.93 -1.92 -0.65
N ARG A 40 21.26 -2.99 -1.09
CA ARG A 40 21.89 -3.98 -1.97
C ARG A 40 22.25 -3.40 -3.34
N GLU A 41 21.35 -2.60 -3.93
CA GLU A 41 21.62 -1.90 -5.18
C GLU A 41 22.84 -0.97 -5.05
N SER A 42 22.88 -0.14 -4.00
CA SER A 42 24.04 0.76 -3.73
C SER A 42 25.35 0.02 -3.53
N LEU A 43 25.29 -1.21 -3.05
CA LEU A 43 26.48 -2.07 -2.84
C LEU A 43 26.79 -2.96 -4.04
N GLY A 44 26.06 -2.86 -5.16
CA GLY A 44 26.24 -3.73 -6.33
C GLY A 44 25.92 -5.21 -6.04
N LEU A 45 25.11 -5.51 -5.03
CA LEU A 45 24.72 -6.86 -4.66
C LEU A 45 23.45 -7.31 -5.41
N PRO A 46 23.31 -8.61 -5.70
CA PRO A 46 22.10 -9.11 -6.34
C PRO A 46 20.85 -8.88 -5.45
N PRO A 47 19.63 -8.88 -6.02
CA PRO A 47 18.39 -8.76 -5.25
C PRO A 47 18.32 -9.73 -4.07
N SER A 48 17.64 -9.34 -3.01
CA SER A 48 17.48 -10.18 -1.82
C SER A 48 16.56 -11.36 -2.11
N THR A 49 16.94 -12.55 -1.67
CA THR A 49 16.11 -13.77 -1.71
C THR A 49 15.38 -14.02 -0.38
N LEU A 50 15.54 -13.10 0.58
CA LEU A 50 14.92 -13.23 1.90
C LEU A 50 13.39 -13.12 1.86
N PHE A 51 12.90 -12.22 1.01
CA PHE A 51 11.47 -11.96 0.88
C PHE A 51 10.84 -12.90 -0.14
N LYS A 52 9.72 -13.52 0.25
CA LYS A 52 9.02 -14.48 -0.60
C LYS A 52 8.14 -13.78 -1.62
N THR A 53 8.11 -14.33 -2.81
CA THR A 53 7.14 -13.99 -3.86
C THR A 53 6.37 -15.25 -4.24
N LEU A 54 5.14 -15.09 -4.67
CA LEU A 54 4.40 -16.21 -5.22
C LEU A 54 5.04 -16.67 -6.53
N PRO A 55 5.11 -17.98 -6.79
CA PRO A 55 5.58 -18.47 -8.07
C PRO A 55 4.66 -17.94 -9.18
N ALA A 56 5.24 -17.61 -10.34
CA ALA A 56 4.45 -17.21 -11.50
C ALA A 56 3.54 -18.39 -11.91
N PRO A 57 2.23 -18.14 -12.14
CA PRO A 57 1.33 -19.19 -12.59
C PRO A 57 1.71 -19.64 -14.01
N ASP A 58 1.68 -20.93 -14.25
CA ASP A 58 1.89 -21.50 -15.61
C ASP A 58 0.60 -21.35 -16.42
N VAL A 59 0.32 -20.13 -16.87
CA VAL A 59 -0.86 -19.81 -17.67
C VAL A 59 -0.45 -19.25 -19.02
N LYS A 60 -0.75 -20.00 -20.09
CA LYS A 60 -0.60 -19.50 -21.46
C LYS A 60 -1.84 -18.70 -21.84
N VAL A 61 -1.67 -17.41 -22.08
CA VAL A 61 -2.76 -16.53 -22.53
C VAL A 61 -2.58 -16.16 -24.00
N LYS A 62 -3.67 -16.16 -24.75
CA LYS A 62 -3.69 -15.66 -26.14
C LYS A 62 -3.74 -14.13 -26.21
N GLY A 63 -4.09 -13.47 -25.11
CA GLY A 63 -4.20 -12.03 -25.00
C GLY A 63 -4.60 -11.63 -23.57
N TYR A 64 -4.63 -10.33 -23.32
CA TYR A 64 -4.93 -9.75 -22.02
C TYR A 64 -6.20 -8.91 -22.08
N THR A 65 -7.01 -8.96 -21.06
CA THR A 65 -8.10 -8.00 -20.82
C THR A 65 -7.55 -6.60 -20.59
N LEU A 66 -8.41 -5.58 -20.65
CA LEU A 66 -8.00 -4.20 -20.38
C LEU A 66 -7.40 -4.07 -18.98
N ALA A 67 -8.02 -4.64 -17.95
CA ALA A 67 -7.53 -4.60 -16.58
C ALA A 67 -6.13 -5.23 -16.47
N GLN A 68 -5.93 -6.42 -17.07
CA GLN A 68 -4.63 -7.09 -17.09
C GLN A 68 -3.54 -6.25 -17.77
N LYS A 69 -3.88 -5.54 -18.87
CA LYS A 69 -2.96 -4.64 -19.56
C LYS A 69 -2.61 -3.41 -18.71
N LEU A 70 -3.60 -2.81 -18.06
CA LEU A 70 -3.38 -1.62 -17.21
C LEU A 70 -2.47 -1.95 -16.03
N VAL A 71 -2.76 -3.04 -15.30
CA VAL A 71 -1.88 -3.50 -14.21
C VAL A 71 -0.51 -3.89 -14.73
N GLY A 72 -0.45 -4.63 -15.85
CA GLY A 72 0.81 -5.01 -16.48
C GLY A 72 1.66 -3.78 -16.86
N LYS A 73 1.06 -2.77 -17.47
CA LYS A 73 1.75 -1.51 -17.79
C LYS A 73 2.36 -0.85 -16.54
N ALA A 74 1.60 -0.83 -15.44
CA ALA A 74 2.10 -0.30 -14.17
C ALA A 74 3.24 -1.15 -13.55
N CYS A 75 3.36 -2.42 -13.97
CA CYS A 75 4.47 -3.30 -13.61
C CYS A 75 5.60 -3.36 -14.65
N GLY A 76 5.56 -2.52 -15.69
CA GLY A 76 6.54 -2.57 -16.79
C GLY A 76 6.40 -3.81 -17.69
N LYS A 77 5.22 -4.45 -17.74
CA LYS A 77 4.90 -5.66 -18.51
C LYS A 77 3.79 -5.41 -19.53
N ALA A 78 3.68 -6.27 -20.53
CA ALA A 78 2.58 -6.21 -21.51
C ALA A 78 1.20 -6.52 -20.89
N GLY A 79 1.18 -7.30 -19.84
CA GLY A 79 -0.01 -7.69 -19.08
C GLY A 79 0.36 -8.58 -17.91
N VAL A 80 -0.60 -8.84 -17.04
CA VAL A 80 -0.49 -9.77 -15.92
C VAL A 80 -1.61 -10.80 -15.99
N VAL A 81 -1.43 -11.96 -15.36
CA VAL A 81 -2.43 -13.02 -15.33
C VAL A 81 -2.97 -13.24 -13.92
N PRO A 82 -4.18 -13.79 -13.73
CA PRO A 82 -4.71 -14.11 -12.43
C PRO A 82 -3.78 -15.04 -11.64
N GLY A 83 -3.53 -14.70 -10.36
CA GLY A 83 -2.61 -15.45 -9.50
C GLY A 83 -1.15 -15.03 -9.61
N GLU A 84 -0.78 -14.18 -10.58
CA GLU A 84 0.55 -13.60 -10.67
C GLU A 84 0.77 -12.55 -9.58
N TYR A 85 1.86 -12.69 -8.81
CA TYR A 85 2.29 -11.62 -7.91
C TYR A 85 2.86 -10.45 -8.70
N CYS A 86 2.39 -9.25 -8.40
CA CYS A 86 2.87 -8.04 -9.05
C CYS A 86 2.87 -6.84 -8.09
N GLU A 87 3.77 -5.91 -8.33
CA GLU A 87 3.91 -4.64 -7.59
C GLU A 87 3.77 -3.48 -8.58
N PRO A 88 2.54 -3.03 -8.86
CA PRO A 88 2.32 -1.94 -9.82
C PRO A 88 2.78 -0.60 -9.24
N ALA A 89 3.52 0.17 -10.04
CA ALA A 89 3.84 1.56 -9.72
C ALA A 89 2.58 2.43 -9.81
N MET A 90 2.30 3.18 -8.76
CA MET A 90 1.14 4.08 -8.69
C MET A 90 1.57 5.52 -9.01
N GLY A 91 1.10 6.07 -10.14
CA GLY A 91 1.30 7.47 -10.48
C GLY A 91 0.42 8.41 -9.65
N THR A 92 -0.81 7.99 -9.33
CA THR A 92 -1.76 8.80 -8.56
C THR A 92 -2.38 7.98 -7.43
N VAL A 93 -2.42 8.55 -6.24
CA VAL A 93 -3.09 7.96 -5.06
C VAL A 93 -4.14 8.93 -4.54
N GLY A 94 -5.40 8.49 -4.52
CA GLY A 94 -6.51 9.22 -3.91
C GLY A 94 -6.83 8.63 -2.53
N SER A 95 -6.78 9.47 -1.51
CA SER A 95 -7.21 9.13 -0.14
C SER A 95 -8.52 9.85 0.17
N GLN A 96 -9.43 9.16 0.81
CA GLN A 96 -10.71 9.71 1.25
C GLN A 96 -10.76 9.86 2.77
N ASP A 97 -11.71 10.62 3.26
CA ASP A 97 -11.84 10.98 4.67
C ASP A 97 -12.09 9.79 5.61
N THR A 98 -12.71 8.72 5.13
CA THR A 98 -12.92 7.49 5.91
C THR A 98 -11.64 6.67 6.11
N THR A 99 -10.65 6.85 5.26
CA THR A 99 -9.33 6.20 5.34
C THR A 99 -8.22 7.17 5.77
N GLY A 100 -8.47 8.47 5.74
CA GLY A 100 -7.48 9.50 6.02
C GLY A 100 -6.76 9.37 7.37
N PRO A 101 -7.44 9.11 8.49
CA PRO A 101 -6.77 8.89 9.77
C PRO A 101 -5.83 7.70 9.77
N MET A 102 -6.23 6.58 9.16
CA MET A 102 -5.39 5.39 8.97
C MET A 102 -4.18 5.70 8.09
N THR A 103 -4.42 6.36 6.95
CA THR A 103 -3.37 6.80 6.04
C THR A 103 -2.38 7.73 6.73
N ARG A 104 -2.85 8.66 7.56
CA ARG A 104 -1.98 9.55 8.33
C ARG A 104 -1.05 8.77 9.27
N ASP A 105 -1.56 7.78 9.98
CA ASP A 105 -0.78 7.01 10.94
C ASP A 105 0.22 6.09 10.22
N GLU A 106 -0.20 5.43 9.15
CA GLU A 106 0.70 4.67 8.26
C GLU A 106 1.80 5.55 7.64
N LEU A 107 1.46 6.77 7.20
CA LEU A 107 2.43 7.70 6.62
C LEU A 107 3.44 8.23 7.63
N LYS A 108 3.11 8.31 8.91
CA LYS A 108 4.09 8.61 9.95
C LYS A 108 5.15 7.51 10.06
N ASP A 109 4.71 6.25 10.01
CA ASP A 109 5.61 5.11 10.08
C ASP A 109 6.46 4.98 8.81
N LEU A 110 5.90 5.36 7.65
CA LEU A 110 6.57 5.35 6.35
C LEU A 110 7.35 6.64 6.02
N ALA A 111 7.41 7.60 6.94
CA ALA A 111 8.02 8.92 6.68
C ALA A 111 9.47 8.84 6.17
N CYS A 112 10.21 7.78 6.50
CA CYS A 112 11.57 7.54 6.01
C CYS A 112 11.65 7.15 4.52
N LEU A 113 10.55 6.69 3.92
CA LEU A 113 10.51 6.26 2.51
C LEU A 113 9.96 7.34 1.57
N GLY A 114 9.18 8.28 2.08
CA GLY A 114 8.49 9.30 1.29
C GLY A 114 7.39 8.73 0.38
N PHE A 115 6.74 9.58 -0.39
CA PHE A 115 5.81 9.17 -1.44
C PHE A 115 6.58 8.80 -2.71
N SER A 116 6.19 7.69 -3.35
CA SER A 116 6.68 7.30 -4.66
C SER A 116 5.71 7.65 -5.79
N ALA A 117 4.47 8.03 -5.48
CA ALA A 117 3.47 8.46 -6.44
C ALA A 117 3.69 9.93 -6.84
N ASP A 118 3.48 10.26 -8.12
CA ASP A 118 3.62 11.62 -8.65
C ASP A 118 2.59 12.57 -8.05
N LEU A 119 1.40 12.06 -7.71
CA LEU A 119 0.32 12.80 -7.07
C LEU A 119 -0.29 11.99 -5.94
N VAL A 120 -0.31 12.59 -4.75
CA VAL A 120 -1.10 12.10 -3.61
C VAL A 120 -2.15 13.15 -3.27
N MET A 121 -3.43 12.77 -3.32
CA MET A 121 -4.55 13.66 -3.08
C MET A 121 -5.44 13.15 -1.95
N GLN A 122 -5.83 14.03 -1.05
CA GLN A 122 -6.80 13.79 0.02
C GLN A 122 -8.10 14.51 -0.27
N SER A 123 -9.23 13.82 -0.14
CA SER A 123 -10.56 14.42 -0.20
C SER A 123 -11.41 14.11 1.02
N PHE A 124 -12.54 14.81 1.17
CA PHE A 124 -13.49 14.70 2.29
C PHE A 124 -14.92 14.48 1.76
N CYS A 125 -15.08 13.40 1.00
CA CYS A 125 -16.33 13.15 0.27
C CYS A 125 -17.44 12.52 1.10
N HIS A 126 -17.15 11.83 2.22
CA HIS A 126 -18.12 11.12 3.03
C HIS A 126 -18.58 11.90 4.27
N THR A 127 -17.73 12.73 4.83
CA THR A 127 -17.97 13.40 6.12
C THR A 127 -18.22 14.90 5.98
N ALA A 128 -18.20 15.46 4.77
CA ALA A 128 -18.34 16.89 4.55
C ALA A 128 -19.73 17.44 4.92
N ALA A 129 -20.79 16.67 4.61
CA ALA A 129 -22.17 17.15 4.80
C ALA A 129 -22.64 17.06 6.26
N TYR A 130 -22.27 15.99 6.96
CA TYR A 130 -22.72 15.70 8.34
C TYR A 130 -21.55 15.24 9.22
N PRO A 131 -20.57 16.12 9.50
CA PRO A 131 -19.38 15.73 10.23
C PRO A 131 -19.67 15.47 11.71
N LYS A 132 -19.13 14.38 12.24
CA LYS A 132 -19.04 14.13 13.67
C LYS A 132 -17.87 14.95 14.27
N PRO A 133 -17.78 15.13 15.60
CA PRO A 133 -16.68 15.86 16.21
C PRO A 133 -15.29 15.36 15.81
N VAL A 134 -15.12 14.05 15.65
CA VAL A 134 -13.86 13.43 15.18
C VAL A 134 -13.56 13.82 13.73
N ASP A 135 -14.57 13.92 12.88
CA ASP A 135 -14.43 14.31 11.47
C ASP A 135 -13.98 15.77 11.36
N VAL A 136 -14.56 16.66 12.18
CA VAL A 136 -14.14 18.07 12.24
C VAL A 136 -12.66 18.20 12.61
N THR A 137 -12.18 17.39 13.53
CA THR A 137 -10.75 17.35 13.88
C THR A 137 -9.90 16.88 12.69
N THR A 138 -10.35 15.84 11.98
CA THR A 138 -9.69 15.33 10.78
C THR A 138 -9.68 16.37 9.66
N HIS A 139 -10.80 17.07 9.42
CA HIS A 139 -10.91 18.14 8.43
C HIS A 139 -9.90 19.28 8.66
N ARG A 140 -9.57 19.56 9.92
CA ARG A 140 -8.62 20.62 10.29
C ARG A 140 -7.15 20.19 10.21
N THR A 141 -6.86 18.95 10.55
CA THR A 141 -5.48 18.48 10.74
C THR A 141 -4.91 17.76 9.52
N LEU A 142 -5.73 16.98 8.82
CA LEU A 142 -5.26 16.14 7.72
C LEU A 142 -4.79 16.93 6.48
N PRO A 143 -5.44 18.05 6.06
CA PRO A 143 -4.97 18.83 4.93
C PRO A 143 -3.54 19.35 5.11
N LYS A 144 -3.24 19.87 6.30
CA LYS A 144 -1.90 20.35 6.64
C LYS A 144 -0.88 19.22 6.60
N PHE A 145 -1.23 18.06 7.19
CA PHE A 145 -0.37 16.90 7.22
C PHE A 145 0.00 16.39 5.81
N ILE A 146 -0.98 16.36 4.90
CA ILE A 146 -0.77 15.94 3.50
C ILE A 146 0.07 16.97 2.74
N ALA A 147 -0.22 18.26 2.89
CA ALA A 147 0.53 19.34 2.22
C ALA A 147 2.00 19.38 2.66
N GLU A 148 2.30 19.17 3.92
CA GLU A 148 3.67 19.10 4.46
C GLU A 148 4.49 17.94 3.86
N ARG A 149 3.83 16.97 3.21
CA ARG A 149 4.45 15.81 2.53
C ARG A 149 4.39 15.88 1.02
N GLY A 150 4.08 17.06 0.47
CA GLY A 150 4.03 17.28 -0.98
C GLY A 150 2.75 16.79 -1.65
N GLY A 151 1.73 16.38 -0.88
CA GLY A 151 0.42 16.01 -1.40
C GLY A 151 -0.53 17.21 -1.52
N VAL A 152 -1.66 17.00 -2.17
CA VAL A 152 -2.75 17.96 -2.36
C VAL A 152 -3.93 17.56 -1.50
N ALA A 153 -4.53 18.49 -0.77
CA ALA A 153 -5.76 18.26 -0.04
C ALA A 153 -6.89 19.16 -0.55
N LEU A 154 -7.99 18.55 -0.94
CA LEU A 154 -9.25 19.25 -1.17
C LEU A 154 -9.88 19.55 0.20
N ARG A 155 -10.51 20.72 0.33
CA ARG A 155 -11.25 21.04 1.56
C ARG A 155 -12.59 20.30 1.58
N PRO A 156 -13.16 20.09 2.77
CA PRO A 156 -14.52 19.56 2.87
C PRO A 156 -15.50 20.38 2.02
N GLY A 157 -16.18 19.71 1.08
CA GLY A 157 -17.10 20.34 0.15
C GLY A 157 -16.52 20.75 -1.21
N ASP A 158 -15.20 20.69 -1.41
CA ASP A 158 -14.58 21.07 -2.69
C ASP A 158 -14.81 20.02 -3.80
N GLY A 159 -15.02 18.75 -3.44
CA GLY A 159 -15.28 17.72 -4.44
C GLY A 159 -15.29 16.29 -3.91
N ILE A 160 -15.73 15.38 -4.79
CA ILE A 160 -15.81 13.94 -4.58
C ILE A 160 -14.85 13.25 -5.57
N ILE A 161 -13.90 12.48 -5.08
CA ILE A 161 -12.86 11.87 -5.93
C ILE A 161 -13.23 10.50 -6.49
N HIS A 162 -14.34 9.91 -6.05
CA HIS A 162 -14.75 8.57 -6.45
C HIS A 162 -16.12 8.52 -7.14
N SER A 163 -16.57 9.62 -7.69
CA SER A 163 -17.82 9.71 -8.47
C SER A 163 -17.53 9.75 -9.96
#